data_0a094f1c32e99c1c9151454a3e9197e7
#
_entry.id   0a094f1c32e99c1c9151454a3e9197e7
#
_cell.length_a   1.000
_cell.length_b   1.000
_cell.length_c   1.000
_cell.angle_alpha   90.00
_cell.angle_beta   90.00
_cell.angle_gamma   90.00
#
_symmetry.space_group_name_H-M   'P 1'
#
loop_
_entity.id
_entity.type
_entity.pdbx_description
1 polymer ?
#
loop_
_entity_poly.entity_id
_entity_poly.type
_entity_poly.pdbx_seq_one_letter_code
_entity_poly.pdbx_strand_id
1 'polypeptide(L)'
;TILMRVKETGNDYRYFPEPDIPPFTLEDSYIDNVKNNMEVLPDSRRKIYAEAGINPINIEKIIANKQISDYLLDIKANLVIASNLLLGEISAYLNKTGKKLEETQLSKDKFTILVDKLDKKEINNQIFKEILVEIMETDNDINKIVENKKVDAIDEDKLISIVENIISLNPSSVD
;
A
#
# COMPACT_ATOMS: atom_id res chain seq x y z
N THR A 1 41.98 -26.58 -23.47
CA THR A 1 41.38 -26.72 -22.14
C THR A 1 40.90 -28.15 -22.00
N ILE A 2 41.40 -28.95 -21.07
CA ILE A 2 40.99 -30.31 -20.81
C ILE A 2 40.00 -30.29 -19.66
N LEU A 3 38.83 -30.91 -19.83
CA LEU A 3 37.85 -31.08 -18.77
C LEU A 3 38.45 -32.00 -17.69
N MET A 4 38.70 -31.45 -16.48
CA MET A 4 39.37 -32.21 -15.43
C MET A 4 38.43 -33.03 -14.56
N ARG A 5 37.18 -32.59 -14.37
CA ARG A 5 36.19 -33.28 -13.53
C ARG A 5 34.78 -32.84 -13.84
N VAL A 6 33.85 -33.78 -13.94
CA VAL A 6 32.41 -33.53 -14.00
C VAL A 6 31.77 -34.08 -12.73
N LYS A 7 30.94 -33.30 -12.07
CA LYS A 7 30.16 -33.71 -10.88
C LYS A 7 28.70 -33.82 -11.30
N GLU A 8 28.26 -35.01 -11.62
CA GLU A 8 26.91 -35.27 -12.15
C GLU A 8 25.96 -35.90 -11.12
N THR A 9 26.50 -36.49 -10.03
CA THR A 9 25.69 -37.20 -9.04
C THR A 9 25.99 -36.73 -7.63
N GLY A 10 25.01 -36.89 -6.71
CA GLY A 10 25.18 -36.58 -5.28
C GLY A 10 26.33 -37.35 -4.64
N ASN A 11 26.69 -38.53 -5.14
CA ASN A 11 27.81 -39.33 -4.63
C ASN A 11 29.18 -38.67 -4.85
N ASP A 12 29.34 -37.81 -5.85
CA ASP A 12 30.55 -37.04 -6.08
C ASP A 12 30.85 -36.04 -4.97
N TYR A 13 29.83 -35.60 -4.26
CA TYR A 13 29.92 -34.69 -3.12
C TYR A 13 30.10 -35.43 -1.80
N ARG A 14 30.01 -36.78 -1.80
CA ARG A 14 30.17 -37.61 -0.59
C ARG A 14 29.21 -37.20 0.54
N TYR A 15 27.95 -36.92 0.21
CA TYR A 15 26.91 -36.67 1.22
C TYR A 15 26.68 -37.95 2.03
N PHE A 16 26.93 -37.89 3.32
CA PHE A 16 26.65 -38.95 4.29
C PHE A 16 26.10 -38.31 5.56
N PRO A 17 25.31 -39.05 6.33
CA PRO A 17 24.80 -38.54 7.60
C PRO A 17 25.94 -38.05 8.53
N GLU A 18 25.75 -36.86 9.09
CA GLU A 18 26.69 -36.32 10.07
C GLU A 18 26.54 -37.14 11.38
N PRO A 19 27.62 -37.70 11.93
CA PRO A 19 27.53 -38.59 13.10
C PRO A 19 27.02 -37.85 14.35
N ASP A 20 27.24 -36.54 14.45
CA ASP A 20 26.81 -35.72 15.58
C ASP A 20 25.38 -35.19 15.46
N ILE A 21 24.72 -35.37 14.30
CA ILE A 21 23.32 -34.95 14.05
C ILE A 21 22.46 -36.18 13.83
N PRO A 22 21.67 -36.59 14.83
CA PRO A 22 20.77 -37.73 14.67
C PRO A 22 19.69 -37.43 13.62
N PRO A 23 19.25 -38.47 12.87
CA PRO A 23 18.13 -38.30 11.95
C PRO A 23 16.86 -37.95 12.74
N PHE A 24 16.12 -36.96 12.24
CA PHE A 24 14.80 -36.63 12.79
C PHE A 24 13.76 -36.66 11.68
N THR A 25 12.54 -37.06 12.03
CA THR A 25 11.41 -37.11 11.12
C THR A 25 10.43 -36.03 11.51
N LEU A 26 10.02 -35.23 10.54
CA LEU A 26 8.94 -34.27 10.76
C LEU A 26 7.59 -34.99 10.64
N GLU A 27 6.74 -34.80 11.63
CA GLU A 27 5.37 -35.29 11.58
C GLU A 27 4.57 -34.57 10.48
N ASP A 28 3.70 -35.29 9.77
CA ASP A 28 2.84 -34.72 8.74
C ASP A 28 1.99 -33.56 9.29
N SER A 29 1.53 -33.69 10.52
CA SER A 29 0.81 -32.66 11.25
C SER A 29 1.59 -31.37 11.41
N TYR A 30 2.91 -31.42 11.61
CA TYR A 30 3.78 -30.25 11.65
C TYR A 30 3.88 -29.58 10.29
N ILE A 31 4.06 -30.37 9.24
CA ILE A 31 4.14 -29.88 7.85
C ILE A 31 2.82 -29.21 7.45
N ASP A 32 1.69 -29.84 7.76
CA ASP A 32 0.38 -29.28 7.45
C ASP A 32 0.10 -27.99 8.25
N ASN A 33 0.52 -27.94 9.50
CA ASN A 33 0.41 -26.72 10.30
C ASN A 33 1.23 -25.57 9.71
N VAL A 34 2.45 -25.83 9.26
CA VAL A 34 3.29 -24.82 8.58
C VAL A 34 2.62 -24.35 7.29
N LYS A 35 2.11 -25.27 6.45
CA LYS A 35 1.41 -24.94 5.20
C LYS A 35 0.17 -24.08 5.44
N ASN A 36 -0.64 -24.43 6.45
CA ASN A 36 -1.88 -23.73 6.76
C ASN A 36 -1.64 -22.32 7.35
N ASN A 37 -0.49 -22.11 7.98
CA ASN A 37 -0.11 -20.81 8.55
C ASN A 37 0.84 -20.01 7.64
N MET A 38 1.13 -20.50 6.42
CA MET A 38 1.93 -19.73 5.47
C MET A 38 1.21 -18.47 5.02
N GLU A 39 1.91 -17.35 5.11
CA GLU A 39 1.45 -16.09 4.54
C GLU A 39 1.39 -16.19 2.99
N VAL A 40 0.61 -15.29 2.39
CA VAL A 40 0.54 -15.17 0.93
C VAL A 40 1.94 -14.86 0.38
N LEU A 41 2.46 -15.73 -0.45
CA LEU A 41 3.80 -15.61 -1.03
C LEU A 41 3.91 -14.44 -2.00
N PRO A 42 5.11 -13.87 -2.21
CA PRO A 42 5.33 -12.74 -3.11
C PRO A 42 4.77 -12.94 -4.54
N ASP A 43 4.90 -14.14 -5.11
CA ASP A 43 4.39 -14.42 -6.46
C ASP A 43 2.85 -14.43 -6.52
N SER A 44 2.20 -14.91 -5.46
CA SER A 44 0.75 -14.84 -5.35
C SER A 44 0.27 -13.41 -5.16
N ARG A 45 1.00 -12.61 -4.37
CA ARG A 45 0.71 -11.17 -4.21
C ARG A 45 0.86 -10.40 -5.51
N ARG A 46 1.90 -10.70 -6.33
CA ARG A 46 2.07 -10.10 -7.68
C ARG A 46 0.84 -10.34 -8.55
N LYS A 47 0.31 -11.56 -8.54
CA LYS A 47 -0.91 -11.90 -9.29
C LYS A 47 -2.11 -11.09 -8.81
N ILE A 48 -2.34 -11.05 -7.50
CA ILE A 48 -3.44 -10.28 -6.90
C ILE A 48 -3.36 -8.79 -7.29
N TYR A 49 -2.17 -8.20 -7.19
CA TYR A 49 -1.97 -6.78 -7.50
C TYR A 49 -2.06 -6.49 -9.01
N ALA A 50 -1.61 -7.41 -9.86
CA ALA A 50 -1.75 -7.30 -11.31
C ALA A 50 -3.21 -7.42 -11.75
N GLU A 51 -3.97 -8.35 -11.17
CA GLU A 51 -5.41 -8.51 -11.41
C GLU A 51 -6.21 -7.28 -10.95
N ALA A 52 -5.76 -6.63 -9.88
CA ALA A 52 -6.33 -5.36 -9.42
C ALA A 52 -5.97 -4.16 -10.32
N GLY A 53 -5.10 -4.32 -11.31
CA GLY A 53 -4.72 -3.27 -12.26
C GLY A 53 -3.58 -2.36 -11.79
N ILE A 54 -2.82 -2.75 -10.76
CA ILE A 54 -1.67 -1.98 -10.31
C ILE A 54 -0.54 -2.06 -11.35
N ASN A 55 0.12 -0.95 -11.60
CA ASN A 55 1.26 -0.87 -12.52
C ASN A 55 2.39 -1.82 -12.10
N PRO A 56 3.01 -2.60 -13.02
CA PRO A 56 4.08 -3.55 -12.71
C PRO A 56 5.25 -2.95 -11.91
N ILE A 57 5.65 -1.72 -12.20
CA ILE A 57 6.74 -1.03 -11.48
C ILE A 57 6.33 -0.80 -10.01
N ASN A 58 5.07 -0.42 -9.77
CA ASN A 58 4.55 -0.23 -8.42
C ASN A 58 4.42 -1.55 -7.68
N ILE A 59 4.02 -2.63 -8.36
CA ILE A 59 3.96 -3.98 -7.78
C ILE A 59 5.32 -4.37 -7.20
N GLU A 60 6.42 -4.22 -7.96
CA GLU A 60 7.75 -4.59 -7.47
C GLU A 60 8.20 -3.72 -6.29
N LYS A 61 7.86 -2.42 -6.28
CA LYS A 61 8.12 -1.56 -5.12
C LYS A 61 7.36 -1.99 -3.88
N ILE A 62 6.09 -2.41 -4.04
CA ILE A 62 5.26 -2.88 -2.94
C ILE A 62 5.81 -4.21 -2.41
N ILE A 63 6.13 -5.16 -3.29
CA ILE A 63 6.67 -6.47 -2.92
C ILE A 63 8.02 -6.35 -2.21
N ALA A 64 8.87 -5.40 -2.61
CA ALA A 64 10.16 -5.16 -1.97
C ALA A 64 10.04 -4.69 -0.51
N ASN A 65 8.87 -4.15 -0.12
CA ASN A 65 8.59 -3.74 1.26
C ASN A 65 7.47 -4.59 1.85
N LYS A 66 7.84 -5.58 2.69
CA LYS A 66 6.87 -6.52 3.30
C LYS A 66 5.77 -5.78 4.06
N GLN A 67 6.10 -4.75 4.84
CA GLN A 67 5.12 -4.00 5.65
C GLN A 67 4.06 -3.32 4.77
N ILE A 68 4.49 -2.65 3.70
CA ILE A 68 3.57 -2.03 2.73
C ILE A 68 2.73 -3.09 2.02
N SER A 69 3.34 -4.22 1.64
CA SER A 69 2.63 -5.30 0.97
C SER A 69 1.58 -5.95 1.89
N ASP A 70 1.93 -6.22 3.15
CA ASP A 70 0.99 -6.78 4.13
C ASP A 70 -0.14 -5.80 4.44
N TYR A 71 0.18 -4.52 4.53
CA TYR A 71 -0.81 -3.49 4.76
C TYR A 71 -1.81 -3.38 3.59
N LEU A 72 -1.30 -3.36 2.35
CA LEU A 72 -2.13 -3.22 1.14
C LEU A 72 -3.01 -4.45 0.91
N LEU A 73 -2.54 -5.66 1.25
CA LEU A 73 -3.28 -6.90 1.04
C LEU A 73 -4.62 -6.93 1.80
N ASP A 74 -4.67 -6.27 2.95
CA ASP A 74 -5.86 -6.22 3.80
C ASP A 74 -6.81 -5.05 3.48
N ILE A 75 -6.44 -4.18 2.54
CA ILE A 75 -7.27 -3.04 2.14
C ILE A 75 -8.43 -3.50 1.26
N LYS A 76 -9.65 -3.17 1.67
CA LYS A 76 -10.92 -3.53 0.98
C LYS A 76 -11.48 -2.35 0.18
N ALA A 77 -10.61 -1.66 -0.55
CA ALA A 77 -10.95 -0.51 -1.39
C ALA A 77 -10.26 -0.63 -2.74
N ASN A 78 -10.31 0.42 -3.56
CA ASN A 78 -9.60 0.47 -4.84
C ASN A 78 -8.08 0.37 -4.64
N LEU A 79 -7.52 -0.81 -4.93
CA LEU A 79 -6.10 -1.11 -4.70
C LEU A 79 -5.16 -0.28 -5.57
N VAL A 80 -5.59 0.20 -6.74
CA VAL A 80 -4.78 1.08 -7.60
C VAL A 80 -4.58 2.42 -6.91
N ILE A 81 -5.65 3.02 -6.40
CA ILE A 81 -5.59 4.28 -5.65
C ILE A 81 -4.78 4.08 -4.37
N ALA A 82 -5.11 3.04 -3.59
CA ALA A 82 -4.41 2.72 -2.34
C ALA A 82 -2.90 2.55 -2.55
N SER A 83 -2.48 1.83 -3.60
CA SER A 83 -1.08 1.61 -3.91
C SER A 83 -0.33 2.91 -4.27
N ASN A 84 -0.96 3.78 -5.05
CA ASN A 84 -0.38 5.07 -5.42
C ASN A 84 -0.20 5.97 -4.18
N LEU A 85 -1.18 5.99 -3.29
CA LEU A 85 -1.12 6.77 -2.05
C LEU A 85 -0.07 6.23 -1.08
N LEU A 86 0.05 4.90 -0.94
CA LEU A 86 1.06 4.27 -0.10
C LEU A 86 2.48 4.56 -0.60
N LEU A 87 2.71 4.44 -1.91
CA LEU A 87 4.02 4.69 -2.51
C LEU A 87 4.34 6.18 -2.65
N GLY A 88 3.33 7.04 -2.72
CA GLY A 88 3.47 8.49 -2.84
C GLY A 88 3.38 9.19 -1.49
N GLU A 89 2.20 9.63 -1.14
CA GLU A 89 1.94 10.54 -0.01
C GLU A 89 2.34 9.96 1.35
N ILE A 90 1.98 8.69 1.60
CA ILE A 90 2.31 8.04 2.87
C ILE A 90 3.81 7.82 2.99
N SER A 91 4.46 7.29 1.93
CA SER A 91 5.91 7.11 1.93
C SER A 91 6.66 8.44 2.09
N ALA A 92 6.18 9.52 1.46
CA ALA A 92 6.76 10.85 1.62
C ALA A 92 6.66 11.36 3.08
N TYR A 93 5.50 11.16 3.72
CA TYR A 93 5.31 11.51 5.13
C TYR A 93 6.23 10.70 6.04
N LEU A 94 6.28 9.37 5.87
CA LEU A 94 7.13 8.48 6.67
C LEU A 94 8.62 8.84 6.53
N ASN A 95 9.08 9.11 5.31
CA ASN A 95 10.46 9.54 5.06
C ASN A 95 10.79 10.89 5.72
N LYS A 96 9.83 11.83 5.70
CA LYS A 96 10.00 13.15 6.32
C LYS A 96 10.06 13.09 7.84
N THR A 97 9.24 12.22 8.45
CA THR A 97 9.13 12.11 9.91
C THR A 97 10.07 11.08 10.51
N GLY A 98 10.65 10.18 9.70
CA GLY A 98 11.46 9.05 10.14
C GLY A 98 10.66 7.95 10.84
N LYS A 99 9.32 8.03 10.83
CA LYS A 99 8.44 7.03 11.44
C LYS A 99 8.20 5.84 10.53
N LYS A 100 7.89 4.69 11.13
CA LYS A 100 7.36 3.54 10.41
C LYS A 100 5.84 3.63 10.33
N LEU A 101 5.24 2.92 9.36
CA LEU A 101 3.78 2.91 9.18
C LEU A 101 3.05 2.44 10.45
N GLU A 102 3.61 1.46 11.14
CA GLU A 102 3.07 0.89 12.39
C GLU A 102 3.10 1.87 13.57
N GLU A 103 3.94 2.89 13.51
CA GLU A 103 4.07 3.93 14.54
C GLU A 103 3.09 5.10 14.31
N THR A 104 2.33 5.05 13.22
CA THR A 104 1.29 6.03 12.91
C THR A 104 -0.08 5.58 13.40
N GLN A 105 -1.02 6.50 13.55
CA GLN A 105 -2.41 6.20 13.89
C GLN A 105 -3.28 5.79 12.68
N LEU A 106 -2.64 5.55 11.52
CA LEU A 106 -3.32 5.17 10.28
C LEU A 106 -3.65 3.67 10.30
N SER A 107 -4.80 3.31 10.85
CA SER A 107 -5.30 1.94 10.76
C SER A 107 -5.75 1.59 9.34
N LYS A 108 -5.79 0.28 9.02
CA LYS A 108 -6.26 -0.23 7.72
C LYS A 108 -7.70 0.19 7.43
N ASP A 109 -8.55 0.23 8.45
CA ASP A 109 -9.96 0.64 8.32
C ASP A 109 -10.07 2.12 7.99
N LYS A 110 -9.33 2.98 8.70
CA LYS A 110 -9.28 4.43 8.43
C LYS A 110 -8.79 4.70 7.00
N PHE A 111 -7.74 4.00 6.58
CA PHE A 111 -7.21 4.15 5.24
C PHE A 111 -8.19 3.67 4.17
N THR A 112 -8.88 2.54 4.39
CA THR A 112 -9.91 2.02 3.49
C THR A 112 -11.02 3.05 3.29
N ILE A 113 -11.56 3.62 4.37
CA ILE A 113 -12.61 4.66 4.29
C ILE A 113 -12.10 5.89 3.50
N LEU A 114 -10.87 6.30 3.74
CA LEU A 114 -10.29 7.47 3.08
C LEU A 114 -10.09 7.24 1.57
N VAL A 115 -9.62 6.05 1.18
CA VAL A 115 -9.50 5.63 -0.23
C VAL A 115 -10.87 5.59 -0.90
N ASP A 116 -11.88 5.02 -0.26
CA ASP A 116 -13.24 4.96 -0.78
C ASP A 116 -13.84 6.35 -1.01
N LYS A 117 -13.63 7.27 -0.09
CA LYS A 117 -14.11 8.66 -0.24
C LYS A 117 -13.42 9.40 -1.39
N LEU A 118 -12.14 9.12 -1.61
CA LEU A 118 -11.40 9.68 -2.75
C LEU A 118 -11.87 9.06 -4.07
N ASP A 119 -12.07 7.75 -4.12
CA ASP A 119 -12.54 7.02 -5.31
C ASP A 119 -13.94 7.50 -5.73
N LYS A 120 -14.84 7.71 -4.76
CA LYS A 120 -16.19 8.27 -4.97
C LYS A 120 -16.20 9.77 -5.25
N LYS A 121 -15.02 10.43 -5.27
CA LYS A 121 -14.88 11.89 -5.44
C LYS A 121 -15.62 12.72 -4.39
N GLU A 122 -15.86 12.16 -3.21
CA GLU A 122 -16.42 12.89 -2.07
C GLU A 122 -15.45 13.91 -1.47
N ILE A 123 -14.14 13.66 -1.67
CA ILE A 123 -13.04 14.54 -1.30
C ILE A 123 -12.08 14.67 -2.48
N ASN A 124 -11.42 15.80 -2.61
CA ASN A 124 -10.37 16.01 -3.60
C ASN A 124 -8.98 15.64 -3.04
N ASN A 125 -7.96 15.62 -3.90
CA ASN A 125 -6.61 15.26 -3.51
C ASN A 125 -6.00 16.20 -2.46
N GLN A 126 -6.37 17.47 -2.45
CA GLN A 126 -5.85 18.43 -1.47
C GLN A 126 -6.43 18.13 -0.09
N ILE A 127 -7.75 18.01 0.00
CA ILE A 127 -8.45 17.64 1.23
C ILE A 127 -7.95 16.28 1.74
N PHE A 128 -7.75 15.31 0.82
CA PHE A 128 -7.18 14.02 1.15
C PHE A 128 -5.84 14.15 1.89
N LYS A 129 -4.89 14.96 1.36
CA LYS A 129 -3.56 15.14 1.96
C LYS A 129 -3.65 15.74 3.37
N GLU A 130 -4.51 16.71 3.57
CA GLU A 130 -4.71 17.35 4.87
C GLU A 130 -5.29 16.36 5.89
N ILE A 131 -6.32 15.59 5.49
CA ILE A 131 -6.92 14.55 6.32
C ILE A 131 -5.92 13.45 6.64
N LEU A 132 -5.12 13.03 5.66
CA LEU A 132 -4.12 11.99 5.84
C LEU A 132 -3.12 12.34 6.93
N VAL A 133 -2.55 13.55 6.88
CA VAL A 133 -1.60 14.03 7.90
C VAL A 133 -2.24 14.02 9.29
N GLU A 134 -3.46 14.55 9.40
CA GLU A 134 -4.19 14.60 10.67
C GLU A 134 -4.46 13.20 11.24
N ILE A 135 -4.90 12.24 10.39
CA ILE A 135 -5.16 10.86 10.83
C ILE A 135 -3.87 10.13 11.20
N MET A 136 -2.75 10.42 10.54
CA MET A 136 -1.47 9.80 10.87
C MET A 136 -0.92 10.27 12.22
N GLU A 137 -1.32 11.44 12.69
CA GLU A 137 -0.85 12.04 13.95
C GLU A 137 -1.85 11.86 15.09
N THR A 138 -3.14 11.75 14.79
CA THR A 138 -4.22 11.72 15.79
C THR A 138 -5.09 10.48 15.64
N ASP A 139 -5.69 10.05 16.75
CA ASP A 139 -6.66 8.95 16.75
C ASP A 139 -8.12 9.45 16.60
N ASN A 140 -8.30 10.60 15.97
CA ASN A 140 -9.62 11.17 15.74
C ASN A 140 -10.47 10.33 14.78
N ASP A 141 -11.79 10.46 14.90
CA ASP A 141 -12.75 9.83 14.00
C ASP A 141 -12.67 10.44 12.61
N ILE A 142 -12.37 9.60 11.61
CA ILE A 142 -12.23 10.00 10.21
C ILE A 142 -13.47 10.71 9.67
N ASN A 143 -14.67 10.29 10.05
CA ASN A 143 -15.89 10.88 9.52
C ASN A 143 -16.07 12.32 10.00
N LYS A 144 -15.72 12.60 11.28
CA LYS A 144 -15.74 13.96 11.82
C LYS A 144 -14.71 14.86 11.15
N ILE A 145 -13.48 14.32 10.89
CA ILE A 145 -12.44 15.09 10.19
C ILE A 145 -12.90 15.44 8.78
N VAL A 146 -13.45 14.45 8.06
CA VAL A 146 -13.95 14.65 6.69
C VAL A 146 -15.10 15.66 6.64
N GLU A 147 -16.06 15.60 7.57
CA GLU A 147 -17.16 16.54 7.64
C GLU A 147 -16.67 17.97 7.90
N ASN A 148 -15.77 18.15 8.85
CA ASN A 148 -15.20 19.46 9.15
C ASN A 148 -14.45 20.06 7.95
N LYS A 149 -13.69 19.23 7.22
CA LYS A 149 -12.95 19.67 6.02
C LYS A 149 -13.83 19.90 4.81
N LYS A 150 -14.99 19.22 4.70
CA LYS A 150 -15.96 19.49 3.64
C LYS A 150 -16.66 20.85 3.79
N VAL A 151 -16.83 21.34 5.01
CA VAL A 151 -17.44 22.66 5.27
C VAL A 151 -16.55 23.80 4.73
N ASP A 152 -15.21 23.57 4.66
CA ASP A 152 -14.27 24.52 4.06
C ASP A 152 -14.21 24.44 2.52
N ALA A 153 -14.85 23.47 1.90
CA ALA A 153 -14.96 23.40 0.44
C ALA A 153 -15.87 24.55 -0.03
N ILE A 154 -15.38 25.32 -1.01
CA ILE A 154 -16.14 26.46 -1.58
C ILE A 154 -17.48 25.94 -2.09
N ASP A 155 -18.57 26.49 -1.53
CA ASP A 155 -19.93 26.24 -1.95
C ASP A 155 -20.07 26.60 -3.46
N GLU A 156 -20.76 25.75 -4.21
CA GLU A 156 -20.92 25.91 -5.66
C GLU A 156 -21.49 27.29 -6.04
N ASP A 157 -22.40 27.82 -5.23
CA ASP A 157 -22.96 29.18 -5.39
C ASP A 157 -21.89 30.27 -5.17
N LYS A 158 -20.97 30.09 -4.24
CA LYS A 158 -19.82 30.98 -4.04
C LYS A 158 -18.84 30.89 -5.21
N LEU A 159 -18.63 29.69 -5.75
CA LEU A 159 -17.76 29.52 -6.93
C LEU A 159 -18.34 30.24 -8.13
N ILE A 160 -19.63 30.11 -8.40
CA ILE A 160 -20.35 30.79 -9.48
C ILE A 160 -20.22 32.31 -9.33
N SER A 161 -20.46 32.83 -8.14
CA SER A 161 -20.34 34.29 -7.88
C SER A 161 -18.92 34.82 -8.05
N ILE A 162 -17.88 34.02 -7.71
CA ILE A 162 -16.47 34.38 -7.94
C ILE A 162 -16.17 34.38 -9.44
N VAL A 163 -16.63 33.37 -10.18
CA VAL A 163 -16.43 33.26 -11.63
C VAL A 163 -17.13 34.42 -12.35
N GLU A 164 -18.37 34.75 -12.02
CA GLU A 164 -19.11 35.89 -12.58
C GLU A 164 -18.38 37.21 -12.30
N ASN A 165 -17.85 37.38 -11.10
CA ASN A 165 -17.08 38.57 -10.74
C ASN A 165 -15.79 38.67 -11.55
N ILE A 166 -15.06 37.57 -11.75
CA ILE A 166 -13.84 37.55 -12.58
C ILE A 166 -14.16 37.86 -14.04
N ILE A 167 -15.23 37.30 -14.59
CA ILE A 167 -15.71 37.58 -15.94
C ILE A 167 -16.05 39.06 -16.09
N SER A 168 -16.77 39.63 -15.14
CA SER A 168 -17.16 41.04 -15.17
C SER A 168 -15.97 42.01 -15.07
N LEU A 169 -14.92 41.62 -14.37
CA LEU A 169 -13.69 42.40 -14.23
C LEU A 169 -12.72 42.27 -15.43
N ASN A 170 -12.91 41.25 -16.27
CA ASN A 170 -12.03 40.97 -17.41
C ASN A 170 -12.83 40.74 -18.72
N PRO A 171 -13.67 41.70 -19.16
CA PRO A 171 -14.57 41.49 -20.31
C PRO A 171 -13.78 41.24 -21.61
N SER A 172 -12.57 41.77 -21.73
CA SER A 172 -11.70 41.60 -22.92
C SER A 172 -11.05 40.21 -23.04
N SER A 173 -11.22 39.34 -22.05
CA SER A 173 -10.62 37.98 -22.03
C SER A 173 -11.69 36.89 -22.26
N VAL A 174 -12.96 37.28 -22.52
CA VAL A 174 -14.12 36.37 -22.62
C VAL A 174 -14.68 36.31 -24.04
N ASP A 175 -14.10 37.05 -24.99
CA ASP A 175 -14.47 37.05 -26.44
C ASP A 175 -13.81 35.88 -27.19
#